data_b30c7ffb519f932ce9f61e2a0a28bb08
#
_entry.id   b30c7ffb519f932ce9f61e2a0a28bb08
#
_cell.length_a   1.000
_cell.length_b   1.000
_cell.length_c   1.000
_cell.angle_alpha   90.00
_cell.angle_beta   90.00
_cell.angle_gamma   90.00
#
_symmetry.space_group_name_H-M   'P 1'
#
loop_
_entity.id
_entity.type
_entity.pdbx_description
1 polymer ?
#
loop_
_entity_poly.entity_id
_entity_poly.type
_entity_poly.pdbx_seq_one_letter_code
_entity_poly.pdbx_strand_id
1 'polypeptide(L)'
;SQSRAPSTFGVADPQLVSLTSDMFLTSTTWYEDKANAAIPFSTQVTTNGGWGGETTDPEAVPWGSVGAYDIFDRPVYRNMIFSDVKIPMGTNALFEDCWFIGVAWIETTEACTNDDWNYVGARELGPGGVPQLRFPEMTVDINGTTYSDTTPFSNNLRFDGCTFLGTLAGDRPLEYTHWRNKVQLTGNTRFFIDPEDEDMLAEPDAAVLQGLLLAMPEANREEMAKTSMMLPGWSVDVGNFDSDTTTKVKLSGTIVTGLIDVRGSADIHGTLLTT
;
A
#
# COMPACT_ATOMS: atom_id res chain seq x y z
N SER A 1 39.57 1.56 44.30
CA SER A 1 38.28 1.64 43.62
C SER A 1 37.99 3.10 43.23
N GLN A 2 38.17 3.42 41.97
CA GLN A 2 37.79 4.73 41.44
C GLN A 2 36.33 4.65 41.01
N SER A 3 35.46 5.35 41.73
CA SER A 3 34.08 5.57 41.30
C SER A 3 34.08 6.58 40.15
N ARG A 4 33.74 6.12 38.93
CA ARG A 4 33.47 7.00 37.82
C ARG A 4 32.13 7.69 38.10
N ALA A 5 32.13 9.02 38.20
CA ALA A 5 30.91 9.80 38.22
C ALA A 5 30.18 9.63 36.86
N PRO A 6 28.86 9.49 36.85
CA PRO A 6 28.12 9.45 35.60
C PRO A 6 28.25 10.82 34.90
N SER A 7 28.72 10.81 33.66
CA SER A 7 28.73 12.00 32.83
C SER A 7 27.27 12.26 32.40
N THR A 8 26.66 13.21 33.07
CA THR A 8 25.39 13.80 32.60
C THR A 8 25.72 14.67 31.40
N PHE A 9 25.55 14.14 30.19
CA PHE A 9 25.36 14.98 29.03
C PHE A 9 24.04 15.68 29.20
N GLY A 10 23.99 16.99 29.30
CA GLY A 10 22.81 17.81 29.46
C GLY A 10 22.00 17.97 28.14
N VAL A 11 21.74 16.86 27.48
CA VAL A 11 20.72 16.78 26.43
C VAL A 11 19.46 16.36 27.18
N ALA A 12 18.45 17.24 27.20
CA ALA A 12 17.12 16.85 27.65
C ALA A 12 16.73 15.58 26.87
N ASP A 13 16.25 14.55 27.58
CA ASP A 13 15.70 13.37 26.93
C ASP A 13 14.76 13.84 25.81
N PRO A 14 14.95 13.35 24.57
CA PRO A 14 14.02 13.69 23.52
C PRO A 14 12.65 13.28 24.03
N GLN A 15 11.76 14.25 24.18
CA GLN A 15 10.38 13.97 24.52
C GLN A 15 9.86 13.07 23.42
N LEU A 16 9.58 11.82 23.73
CA LEU A 16 8.82 10.94 22.86
C LEU A 16 7.48 11.63 22.60
N VAL A 17 7.38 12.29 21.46
CA VAL A 17 6.09 12.77 20.99
C VAL A 17 5.29 11.51 20.70
N SER A 18 4.33 11.24 21.58
CA SER A 18 3.34 10.18 21.30
C SER A 18 2.60 10.61 20.05
N LEU A 19 2.91 9.99 18.93
CA LEU A 19 2.16 10.17 17.69
C LEU A 19 0.79 9.54 17.93
N THR A 20 -0.19 10.38 18.28
CA THR A 20 -1.56 9.92 18.44
C THR A 20 -2.20 9.69 17.08
N SER A 21 -3.13 8.74 17.02
CA SER A 21 -3.92 8.49 15.81
C SER A 21 -4.57 9.74 15.22
N ASP A 22 -4.92 10.71 16.07
CA ASP A 22 -5.56 11.96 15.67
C ASP A 22 -4.66 12.88 14.87
N MET A 23 -3.34 12.79 15.04
CA MET A 23 -2.38 13.56 14.24
C MET A 23 -2.36 13.12 12.78
N PHE A 24 -2.65 11.83 12.53
CA PHE A 24 -2.71 11.28 11.18
C PHE A 24 -4.08 11.48 10.53
N LEU A 25 -5.16 11.46 11.30
CA LEU A 25 -6.52 11.70 10.79
C LEU A 25 -6.67 13.09 10.15
N THR A 26 -6.07 14.10 10.76
CA THR A 26 -6.09 15.47 10.20
C THR A 26 -5.26 15.58 8.91
N SER A 27 -4.22 14.76 8.76
CA SER A 27 -3.37 14.77 7.59
C SER A 27 -3.96 13.99 6.40
N THR A 28 -4.82 13.01 6.65
CA THR A 28 -5.42 12.18 5.58
C THR A 28 -6.56 12.88 4.85
N THR A 29 -7.28 13.79 5.49
CA THR A 29 -8.46 14.45 4.90
C THR A 29 -8.15 15.15 3.57
N TRP A 30 -7.02 15.83 3.47
CA TRP A 30 -6.66 16.50 2.22
C TRP A 30 -6.46 15.50 1.07
N TYR A 31 -5.81 14.38 1.33
CA TYR A 31 -5.57 13.34 0.32
C TYR A 31 -6.89 12.68 -0.10
N GLU A 32 -7.75 12.40 0.87
CA GLU A 32 -9.07 11.82 0.62
C GLU A 32 -9.95 12.77 -0.20
N ASP A 33 -10.01 14.05 0.14
CA ASP A 33 -10.74 15.07 -0.60
C ASP A 33 -10.28 15.17 -2.05
N LYS A 34 -8.95 15.10 -2.27
CA LYS A 34 -8.37 15.07 -3.61
C LYS A 34 -8.85 13.87 -4.41
N ALA A 35 -8.78 12.69 -3.83
CA ALA A 35 -9.21 11.46 -4.48
C ALA A 35 -10.72 11.42 -4.72
N ASN A 36 -11.53 11.97 -3.81
CA ASN A 36 -12.98 12.07 -3.97
C ASN A 36 -13.40 13.04 -5.08
N ALA A 37 -12.60 14.09 -5.32
CA ALA A 37 -12.84 15.04 -6.41
C ALA A 37 -12.38 14.53 -7.78
N ALA A 38 -11.68 13.40 -7.82
CA ALA A 38 -11.11 12.85 -9.03
C ALA A 38 -12.16 12.19 -9.95
N ILE A 39 -11.76 11.96 -11.18
CA ILE A 39 -12.53 11.12 -12.10
C ILE A 39 -12.60 9.69 -11.54
N PRO A 40 -13.78 9.05 -11.51
CA PRO A 40 -13.92 7.70 -10.97
C PRO A 40 -12.93 6.70 -11.56
N PHE A 41 -12.43 5.77 -10.76
CA PHE A 41 -11.47 4.74 -11.14
C PHE A 41 -11.90 4.00 -12.42
N SER A 42 -13.15 3.52 -12.47
CA SER A 42 -13.70 2.82 -13.63
C SER A 42 -13.65 3.66 -14.91
N THR A 43 -13.87 4.97 -14.81
CA THR A 43 -13.77 5.88 -15.95
C THR A 43 -12.31 6.06 -16.38
N GLN A 44 -11.39 6.21 -15.43
CA GLN A 44 -9.97 6.30 -15.75
C GLN A 44 -9.45 5.03 -16.41
N VAL A 45 -9.89 3.86 -15.96
CA VAL A 45 -9.55 2.57 -16.59
C VAL A 45 -10.04 2.52 -18.05
N THR A 46 -11.26 2.99 -18.33
CA THR A 46 -11.82 2.92 -19.70
C THR A 46 -11.27 3.97 -20.65
N THR A 47 -10.80 5.11 -20.16
CA THR A 47 -10.38 6.24 -21.00
C THR A 47 -8.87 6.37 -21.17
N ASN A 48 -8.09 5.61 -20.45
CA ASN A 48 -6.67 5.83 -20.23
C ASN A 48 -5.75 5.22 -21.30
N GLY A 49 -6.29 4.49 -22.25
CA GLY A 49 -5.51 3.94 -23.37
C GLY A 49 -4.58 2.77 -23.04
N GLY A 50 -4.46 2.37 -21.79
CA GLY A 50 -3.74 1.19 -21.34
C GLY A 50 -4.57 -0.09 -21.50
N TRP A 51 -4.12 -1.17 -20.89
CA TRP A 51 -4.88 -2.41 -20.84
C TRP A 51 -5.32 -2.69 -19.40
N GLY A 52 -6.57 -3.01 -19.25
CA GLY A 52 -7.10 -3.36 -17.94
C GLY A 52 -8.29 -4.31 -18.06
N GLY A 53 -8.43 -5.18 -17.09
CA GLY A 53 -9.66 -5.91 -16.89
C GLY A 53 -9.57 -7.37 -16.62
N GLU A 54 -8.91 -8.20 -17.38
CA GLU A 54 -9.02 -9.62 -17.09
C GLU A 54 -8.06 -10.08 -16.00
N THR A 55 -8.53 -11.08 -15.24
CA THR A 55 -7.78 -11.69 -14.18
C THR A 55 -6.64 -12.55 -14.71
N THR A 56 -5.55 -12.54 -13.98
CA THR A 56 -4.49 -13.53 -14.15
C THR A 56 -4.88 -14.85 -13.46
N ASP A 57 -3.94 -15.76 -13.37
CA ASP A 57 -4.13 -16.98 -12.56
C ASP A 57 -4.51 -16.63 -11.11
N PRO A 58 -5.32 -17.49 -10.46
CA PRO A 58 -5.68 -17.30 -9.06
C PRO A 58 -4.45 -17.20 -8.18
N GLU A 59 -4.40 -16.17 -7.36
CA GLU A 59 -3.32 -15.95 -6.41
C GLU A 59 -3.74 -16.38 -5.02
N ALA A 60 -2.96 -17.26 -4.37
CA ALA A 60 -3.19 -17.65 -3.00
C ALA A 60 -2.52 -16.65 -2.05
N VAL A 61 -3.32 -15.99 -1.25
CA VAL A 61 -2.83 -15.08 -0.21
C VAL A 61 -2.86 -15.81 1.13
N PRO A 62 -1.72 -16.01 1.78
CA PRO A 62 -1.67 -16.76 3.03
C PRO A 62 -2.37 -15.98 4.15
N TRP A 63 -3.13 -16.71 4.95
CA TRP A 63 -3.88 -16.17 6.05
C TRP A 63 -3.56 -16.88 7.33
N GLY A 64 -3.10 -16.24 8.32
CA GLY A 64 -3.02 -16.72 9.69
C GLY A 64 -2.44 -18.12 9.87
N SER A 65 -2.71 -18.74 11.00
CA SER A 65 -1.97 -19.88 11.52
C SER A 65 -2.38 -21.28 11.03
N VAL A 66 -3.38 -21.40 10.18
CA VAL A 66 -3.96 -22.75 9.89
C VAL A 66 -3.82 -23.18 8.44
N GLY A 67 -2.88 -22.61 7.70
CA GLY A 67 -2.70 -22.94 6.28
C GLY A 67 -3.92 -22.59 5.42
N ALA A 68 -4.76 -21.70 5.90
CA ALA A 68 -5.86 -21.16 5.14
C ALA A 68 -5.36 -20.07 4.21
N TYR A 69 -5.89 -20.08 3.00
CA TYR A 69 -5.56 -19.08 1.98
C TYR A 69 -6.86 -18.46 1.50
N ASP A 70 -6.83 -17.16 1.29
CA ASP A 70 -7.75 -16.57 0.36
C ASP A 70 -7.23 -16.80 -1.04
N ILE A 71 -8.11 -17.20 -1.91
CA ILE A 71 -7.81 -17.35 -3.33
C ILE A 71 -8.76 -16.45 -4.07
N PHE A 72 -8.21 -15.56 -4.88
CA PHE A 72 -9.00 -14.69 -5.73
C PHE A 72 -8.26 -14.39 -7.03
N ASP A 73 -9.00 -14.16 -8.07
CA ASP A 73 -8.48 -13.69 -9.33
C ASP A 73 -8.15 -12.20 -9.21
N ARG A 74 -6.94 -11.86 -9.61
CA ARG A 74 -6.44 -10.50 -9.53
C ARG A 74 -6.62 -9.79 -10.88
N PRO A 75 -7.43 -8.74 -10.98
CA PRO A 75 -7.47 -7.93 -12.19
C PRO A 75 -6.11 -7.26 -12.42
N VAL A 76 -5.69 -7.20 -13.68
CA VAL A 76 -4.40 -6.62 -14.05
C VAL A 76 -4.61 -5.38 -14.90
N TYR A 77 -3.95 -4.29 -14.51
CA TYR A 77 -3.94 -3.02 -15.24
C TYR A 77 -2.52 -2.71 -15.67
N ARG A 78 -2.31 -2.50 -16.98
CA ARG A 78 -0.96 -2.31 -17.55
C ARG A 78 -0.83 -1.01 -18.32
N ASN A 79 0.32 -0.33 -18.14
CA ASN A 79 0.67 0.87 -18.90
C ASN A 79 -0.38 1.97 -18.84
N MET A 80 -1.06 2.12 -17.70
CA MET A 80 -2.09 3.12 -17.51
C MET A 80 -1.56 4.31 -16.74
N ILE A 81 -2.17 5.48 -16.98
CA ILE A 81 -1.87 6.70 -16.25
C ILE A 81 -3.11 7.09 -15.45
N PHE A 82 -3.00 7.13 -14.16
CA PHE A 82 -4.04 7.57 -13.24
C PHE A 82 -3.70 8.96 -12.71
N SER A 83 -4.72 9.82 -12.61
CA SER A 83 -4.55 11.18 -12.07
C SER A 83 -5.54 11.40 -10.94
N ASP A 84 -5.04 11.67 -9.72
CA ASP A 84 -5.84 11.74 -8.50
C ASP A 84 -6.88 10.61 -8.50
N VAL A 85 -6.53 9.43 -8.10
CA VAL A 85 -7.40 8.25 -8.23
C VAL A 85 -7.82 7.70 -6.88
N LYS A 86 -9.08 7.28 -6.77
CA LYS A 86 -9.60 6.51 -5.65
C LYS A 86 -9.79 5.06 -6.09
N ILE A 87 -8.97 4.17 -5.54
CA ILE A 87 -9.01 2.73 -5.82
C ILE A 87 -10.05 2.10 -4.89
N PRO A 88 -11.18 1.61 -5.42
CA PRO A 88 -12.26 1.10 -4.60
C PRO A 88 -11.85 -0.15 -3.83
N MET A 89 -12.41 -0.32 -2.65
CA MET A 89 -12.34 -1.58 -1.93
C MET A 89 -12.86 -2.74 -2.81
N GLY A 90 -12.25 -3.91 -2.66
CA GLY A 90 -12.57 -5.07 -3.49
C GLY A 90 -11.84 -5.12 -4.83
N THR A 91 -11.01 -4.12 -5.13
CA THR A 91 -10.25 -4.09 -6.40
C THR A 91 -9.20 -5.19 -6.46
N ASN A 92 -8.44 -5.40 -5.40
CA ASN A 92 -7.43 -6.46 -5.27
C ASN A 92 -6.51 -6.62 -6.49
N ALA A 93 -6.14 -5.52 -7.12
CA ALA A 93 -5.51 -5.48 -8.42
C ALA A 93 -3.99 -5.66 -8.39
N LEU A 94 -3.48 -6.10 -9.52
CA LEU A 94 -2.09 -5.92 -9.93
C LEU A 94 -2.01 -4.76 -10.92
N PHE A 95 -1.21 -3.75 -10.61
CA PHE A 95 -0.85 -2.67 -11.51
C PHE A 95 0.58 -2.92 -12.01
N GLU A 96 0.74 -3.00 -13.33
CA GLU A 96 2.05 -3.21 -13.97
C GLU A 96 2.40 -1.99 -14.84
N ASP A 97 3.58 -1.42 -14.60
CA ASP A 97 4.11 -0.27 -15.35
C ASP A 97 3.12 0.91 -15.44
N CYS A 98 2.31 1.10 -14.40
CA CYS A 98 1.33 2.18 -14.34
C CYS A 98 1.94 3.44 -13.70
N TRP A 99 1.38 4.59 -14.09
CA TRP A 99 1.75 5.88 -13.52
C TRP A 99 0.61 6.44 -12.70
N PHE A 100 0.92 6.89 -11.49
CA PHE A 100 0.01 7.53 -10.56
C PHE A 100 0.46 8.97 -10.33
N ILE A 101 -0.31 9.93 -10.83
CA ILE A 101 0.01 11.37 -10.76
C ILE A 101 -0.92 12.02 -9.75
N GLY A 102 -0.38 12.67 -8.73
CA GLY A 102 -1.17 13.22 -7.64
C GLY A 102 -1.44 12.19 -6.54
N VAL A 103 -2.67 12.11 -6.06
CA VAL A 103 -3.04 11.22 -4.96
C VAL A 103 -3.63 9.91 -5.47
N ALA A 104 -3.04 8.79 -5.06
CA ALA A 104 -3.65 7.47 -5.19
C ALA A 104 -4.20 7.06 -3.81
N TRP A 105 -5.53 7.08 -3.66
CA TRP A 105 -6.21 6.72 -2.42
C TRP A 105 -6.74 5.30 -2.48
N ILE A 106 -6.48 4.50 -1.46
CA ILE A 106 -6.96 3.12 -1.36
C ILE A 106 -8.08 3.04 -0.33
N GLU A 107 -9.25 2.59 -0.77
CA GLU A 107 -10.38 2.37 0.14
C GLU A 107 -10.27 1.05 0.89
N THR A 108 -10.70 1.07 2.14
CA THR A 108 -10.99 -0.12 2.96
C THR A 108 -12.24 0.12 3.80
N THR A 109 -12.70 -0.91 4.53
CA THR A 109 -13.83 -0.81 5.44
C THR A 109 -13.51 -1.40 6.80
N GLU A 110 -14.38 -1.09 7.77
CA GLU A 110 -14.33 -1.71 9.09
C GLU A 110 -14.46 -3.24 9.05
N ALA A 111 -15.22 -3.77 8.10
CA ALA A 111 -15.36 -5.21 7.92
C ALA A 111 -14.03 -5.89 7.60
N CYS A 112 -13.17 -5.23 6.85
CA CYS A 112 -11.82 -5.73 6.55
C CYS A 112 -10.88 -5.70 7.75
N THR A 113 -11.25 -5.01 8.82
CA THR A 113 -10.42 -4.79 10.00
C THR A 113 -10.91 -5.56 11.22
N ASN A 114 -12.00 -6.31 11.08
CA ASN A 114 -12.51 -7.17 12.13
C ASN A 114 -11.47 -8.25 12.49
N ASP A 115 -11.25 -8.47 13.79
CA ASP A 115 -10.33 -9.46 14.33
C ASP A 115 -10.51 -10.83 13.69
N ASP A 116 -11.75 -11.25 13.55
CA ASP A 116 -12.11 -12.54 13.01
C ASP A 116 -11.65 -12.71 11.55
N TRP A 117 -11.72 -11.64 10.78
CA TRP A 117 -11.22 -11.62 9.42
C TRP A 117 -9.69 -11.60 9.36
N ASN A 118 -9.09 -10.87 10.25
CA ASN A 118 -7.71 -10.49 10.14
C ASN A 118 -6.74 -11.55 10.68
N TYR A 119 -7.03 -12.12 11.84
CA TYR A 119 -6.05 -12.94 12.53
C TYR A 119 -6.22 -14.45 12.33
N VAL A 120 -7.43 -14.89 12.15
CA VAL A 120 -7.76 -16.32 12.28
C VAL A 120 -7.97 -17.01 10.95
N GLY A 121 -7.91 -16.25 9.88
CA GLY A 121 -8.05 -16.77 8.54
C GLY A 121 -9.48 -17.21 8.18
N ALA A 122 -9.60 -17.79 7.02
CA ALA A 122 -10.87 -18.22 6.44
C ALA A 122 -11.41 -19.52 7.06
N ARG A 123 -10.63 -20.20 7.87
CA ARG A 123 -11.02 -21.47 8.52
C ARG A 123 -10.81 -21.44 10.01
N GLU A 124 -11.67 -22.13 10.73
CA GLU A 124 -11.61 -22.34 12.17
C GLU A 124 -11.73 -23.83 12.49
N LEU A 125 -11.43 -24.21 13.72
CA LEU A 125 -11.71 -25.55 14.21
C LEU A 125 -13.14 -25.62 14.78
N GLY A 126 -13.98 -26.35 14.10
CA GLY A 126 -15.32 -26.64 14.54
C GLY A 126 -15.40 -27.73 15.61
N PRO A 127 -16.61 -28.18 15.95
CA PRO A 127 -16.81 -29.26 16.90
C PRO A 127 -16.02 -30.50 16.56
N GLY A 128 -15.31 -31.05 17.53
CA GLY A 128 -14.46 -32.24 17.32
C GLY A 128 -13.13 -31.94 16.65
N GLY A 129 -12.73 -30.66 16.49
CA GLY A 129 -11.45 -30.29 15.90
C GLY A 129 -11.43 -30.41 14.37
N VAL A 130 -12.57 -30.48 13.72
CA VAL A 130 -12.68 -30.57 12.25
C VAL A 130 -12.58 -29.14 11.66
N PRO A 131 -11.69 -28.89 10.69
CA PRO A 131 -11.63 -27.61 10.01
C PRO A 131 -12.94 -27.29 9.29
N GLN A 132 -13.50 -26.11 9.54
CA GLN A 132 -14.68 -25.60 8.86
C GLN A 132 -14.43 -24.18 8.35
N LEU A 133 -15.25 -23.75 7.39
CA LEU A 133 -15.22 -22.35 6.93
C LEU A 133 -15.77 -21.44 8.02
N ARG A 134 -15.06 -20.36 8.28
CA ARG A 134 -15.47 -19.35 9.27
C ARG A 134 -16.66 -18.53 8.78
N PHE A 135 -16.69 -18.24 7.48
CA PHE A 135 -17.72 -17.43 6.82
C PHE A 135 -18.38 -18.25 5.70
N PRO A 136 -19.24 -19.24 6.07
CA PRO A 136 -19.83 -20.15 5.10
C PRO A 136 -20.78 -19.48 4.10
N GLU A 137 -21.27 -18.28 4.41
CA GLU A 137 -22.09 -17.46 3.51
C GLU A 137 -21.28 -16.73 2.44
N MET A 138 -19.97 -16.66 2.60
CA MET A 138 -19.07 -15.95 1.70
C MET A 138 -18.05 -16.94 1.14
N THR A 139 -18.43 -17.63 0.10
CA THR A 139 -17.60 -18.67 -0.49
C THR A 139 -17.47 -18.54 -1.99
N VAL A 140 -16.33 -18.98 -2.50
CA VAL A 140 -16.05 -19.15 -3.91
C VAL A 140 -15.51 -20.55 -4.17
N ASP A 141 -15.93 -21.18 -5.25
CA ASP A 141 -15.46 -22.48 -5.70
C ASP A 141 -14.36 -22.28 -6.75
N ILE A 142 -13.16 -22.79 -6.45
CA ILE A 142 -12.03 -22.75 -7.38
C ILE A 142 -11.53 -24.19 -7.58
N ASN A 143 -11.66 -24.68 -8.82
CA ASN A 143 -11.24 -26.02 -9.20
C ASN A 143 -11.80 -27.15 -8.29
N GLY A 144 -13.06 -27.01 -7.87
CA GLY A 144 -13.75 -27.99 -7.01
C GLY A 144 -13.38 -27.90 -5.52
N THR A 145 -12.69 -26.86 -5.10
CA THR A 145 -12.42 -26.57 -3.70
C THR A 145 -13.11 -25.29 -3.29
N THR A 146 -13.85 -25.34 -2.20
CA THR A 146 -14.56 -24.18 -1.65
C THR A 146 -13.64 -23.40 -0.72
N TYR A 147 -13.53 -22.11 -0.97
CA TYR A 147 -12.76 -21.16 -0.16
C TYR A 147 -13.67 -20.06 0.36
N SER A 148 -13.26 -19.33 1.41
CA SER A 148 -13.92 -18.09 1.78
C SER A 148 -13.60 -17.01 0.76
N ASP A 149 -14.64 -16.38 0.22
CA ASP A 149 -14.50 -15.20 -0.64
C ASP A 149 -14.40 -13.93 0.21
N THR A 150 -13.21 -13.39 0.34
CA THR A 150 -12.95 -12.16 1.07
C THR A 150 -12.69 -10.97 0.16
N THR A 151 -12.71 -11.19 -1.15
CA THR A 151 -12.41 -10.16 -2.16
C THR A 151 -13.25 -8.89 -2.01
N PRO A 152 -14.58 -8.95 -1.72
CA PRO A 152 -15.38 -7.74 -1.56
C PRO A 152 -14.99 -6.86 -0.37
N PHE A 153 -14.28 -7.42 0.60
CA PHE A 153 -13.93 -6.77 1.87
C PHE A 153 -12.42 -6.58 2.05
N SER A 154 -11.66 -6.80 1.01
CA SER A 154 -10.21 -6.67 1.03
C SER A 154 -9.75 -5.65 0.00
N ASN A 155 -8.54 -5.15 0.20
CA ASN A 155 -7.85 -4.42 -0.85
C ASN A 155 -6.36 -4.79 -0.79
N ASN A 156 -6.06 -5.95 -1.37
CA ASN A 156 -4.70 -6.44 -1.52
C ASN A 156 -4.19 -6.02 -2.90
N LEU A 157 -3.35 -5.01 -2.92
CA LEU A 157 -2.86 -4.41 -4.15
C LEU A 157 -1.38 -4.71 -4.35
N ARG A 158 -1.00 -4.95 -5.59
CA ARG A 158 0.40 -5.03 -6.00
C ARG A 158 0.68 -3.99 -7.07
N PHE A 159 1.73 -3.24 -6.86
CA PHE A 159 2.28 -2.29 -7.81
C PHE A 159 3.63 -2.80 -8.27
N ASP A 160 3.73 -3.18 -9.53
CA ASP A 160 4.93 -3.73 -10.16
C ASP A 160 5.43 -2.79 -11.23
N GLY A 161 6.64 -2.26 -11.08
CA GLY A 161 7.20 -1.30 -12.02
C GLY A 161 6.49 0.05 -12.09
N CYS A 162 5.64 0.36 -11.13
CA CYS A 162 4.82 1.57 -11.14
C CYS A 162 5.60 2.83 -10.78
N THR A 163 5.19 3.96 -11.31
CA THR A 163 5.74 5.28 -10.99
C THR A 163 4.70 6.13 -10.28
N PHE A 164 5.01 6.56 -9.07
CA PHE A 164 4.19 7.50 -8.32
C PHE A 164 4.82 8.89 -8.36
N LEU A 165 4.09 9.84 -8.94
CA LEU A 165 4.41 11.27 -8.89
C LEU A 165 3.44 11.93 -7.92
N GLY A 166 3.61 11.63 -6.65
CA GLY A 166 2.70 12.05 -5.59
C GLY A 166 2.63 11.08 -4.42
N THR A 167 1.47 11.00 -3.79
CA THR A 167 1.27 10.24 -2.54
C THR A 167 0.36 9.04 -2.74
N LEU A 168 0.78 7.90 -2.22
CA LEU A 168 -0.07 6.74 -2.01
C LEU A 168 -0.67 6.82 -0.60
N ALA A 169 -1.98 6.99 -0.50
CA ALA A 169 -2.69 7.11 0.77
C ALA A 169 -3.90 6.17 0.81
N GLY A 170 -4.55 6.04 1.95
CA GLY A 170 -5.73 5.19 2.06
C GLY A 170 -6.47 5.35 3.38
N ASP A 171 -7.67 4.76 3.39
CA ASP A 171 -8.46 4.64 4.62
C ASP A 171 -7.65 3.92 5.68
N ARG A 172 -7.87 4.27 6.94
CA ARG A 172 -7.21 3.59 8.04
C ARG A 172 -8.01 2.39 8.49
N PRO A 173 -7.49 1.15 8.39
CA PRO A 173 -8.03 0.01 9.09
C PRO A 173 -8.02 0.28 10.60
N LEU A 174 -9.13 -0.02 11.31
CA LEU A 174 -9.31 0.49 12.68
C LEU A 174 -8.37 -0.13 13.71
N GLU A 175 -8.09 -1.43 13.63
CA GLU A 175 -7.34 -2.07 14.71
C GLU A 175 -6.17 -2.95 14.26
N TYR A 176 -6.20 -3.49 13.04
CA TYR A 176 -5.20 -4.48 12.63
C TYR A 176 -4.69 -4.25 11.22
N THR A 177 -3.37 -4.27 11.10
CA THR A 177 -2.73 -4.46 9.80
C THR A 177 -2.92 -5.89 9.40
N HIS A 178 -3.34 -6.11 8.17
CA HIS A 178 -3.60 -7.48 7.77
C HIS A 178 -3.26 -7.75 6.31
N TRP A 179 -3.11 -9.05 6.03
CA TRP A 179 -2.88 -9.56 4.69
C TRP A 179 -3.91 -9.12 3.66
N ARG A 180 -5.13 -8.77 4.10
CA ARG A 180 -6.21 -8.26 3.26
C ARG A 180 -6.06 -6.78 2.92
N ASN A 181 -5.58 -6.01 3.87
CA ASN A 181 -5.23 -4.61 3.68
C ASN A 181 -3.72 -4.53 3.47
N LYS A 182 -3.31 -4.98 2.29
CA LYS A 182 -1.91 -5.14 1.96
C LYS A 182 -1.56 -4.41 0.67
N VAL A 183 -0.42 -3.78 0.70
CA VAL A 183 0.22 -3.20 -0.48
C VAL A 183 1.56 -3.88 -0.70
N GLN A 184 1.80 -4.33 -1.91
CA GLN A 184 3.08 -4.87 -2.34
C GLN A 184 3.70 -3.94 -3.38
N LEU A 185 4.92 -3.52 -3.16
CA LEU A 185 5.70 -2.71 -4.08
C LEU A 185 6.84 -3.57 -4.62
N THR A 186 6.81 -3.86 -5.91
CA THR A 186 7.74 -4.75 -6.59
C THR A 186 8.25 -4.14 -7.91
N GLY A 187 9.14 -4.84 -8.59
CA GLY A 187 9.75 -4.34 -9.82
C GLY A 187 10.66 -3.15 -9.55
N ASN A 188 10.62 -2.18 -10.43
CA ASN A 188 11.26 -0.88 -10.28
C ASN A 188 10.26 0.20 -9.85
N THR A 189 9.29 -0.15 -9.01
CA THR A 189 8.34 0.81 -8.46
C THR A 189 9.07 1.92 -7.73
N ARG A 190 8.70 3.17 -8.03
CA ARG A 190 9.41 4.37 -7.59
C ARG A 190 8.45 5.50 -7.23
N PHE A 191 8.86 6.30 -6.23
CA PHE A 191 8.10 7.44 -5.74
C PHE A 191 8.95 8.70 -5.88
N PHE A 192 8.43 9.70 -6.58
CA PHE A 192 9.04 11.02 -6.73
C PHE A 192 8.01 12.11 -6.48
N ILE A 193 8.38 13.11 -5.70
CA ILE A 193 7.53 14.25 -5.35
C ILE A 193 8.26 15.56 -5.63
N ASP A 194 9.57 15.54 -5.45
CA ASP A 194 10.43 16.69 -5.70
C ASP A 194 10.92 16.70 -7.14
N PRO A 195 10.62 17.75 -7.94
CA PRO A 195 11.13 17.88 -9.29
C PRO A 195 12.66 18.06 -9.36
N GLU A 196 13.33 18.30 -8.23
CA GLU A 196 14.79 18.44 -8.12
C GLU A 196 15.44 17.21 -7.48
N ASP A 197 14.69 16.12 -7.25
CA ASP A 197 15.20 14.88 -6.70
C ASP A 197 16.30 14.29 -7.59
N GLU A 198 17.49 14.09 -7.03
CA GLU A 198 18.67 13.60 -7.77
C GLU A 198 18.45 12.19 -8.33
N ASP A 199 17.74 11.32 -7.61
CA ASP A 199 17.42 9.96 -8.05
C ASP A 199 16.43 9.99 -9.22
N MET A 200 15.44 10.90 -9.18
CA MET A 200 14.54 11.13 -10.30
C MET A 200 15.29 11.69 -11.53
N LEU A 201 16.18 12.65 -11.32
CA LEU A 201 16.95 13.27 -12.39
C LEU A 201 17.94 12.30 -13.05
N ALA A 202 18.30 11.20 -12.37
CA ALA A 202 19.12 10.12 -12.91
C ALA A 202 18.31 9.11 -13.74
N GLU A 203 16.98 9.16 -13.72
CA GLU A 203 16.14 8.24 -14.47
C GLU A 203 16.18 8.53 -16.00
N PRO A 204 16.04 7.50 -16.84
CA PRO A 204 16.03 7.69 -18.30
C PRO A 204 14.93 8.62 -18.82
N ASP A 205 13.82 8.70 -18.09
CA ASP A 205 12.63 9.49 -18.40
C ASP A 205 12.51 10.77 -17.53
N ALA A 206 13.59 11.18 -16.87
CA ALA A 206 13.64 12.32 -15.93
C ALA A 206 12.94 13.59 -16.45
N ALA A 207 13.15 13.94 -17.71
CA ALA A 207 12.55 15.15 -18.27
C ALA A 207 11.02 15.08 -18.32
N VAL A 208 10.45 13.89 -18.52
CA VAL A 208 9.00 13.68 -18.53
C VAL A 208 8.48 13.73 -17.08
N LEU A 209 9.14 13.05 -16.17
CA LEU A 209 8.79 13.03 -14.75
C LEU A 209 8.79 14.44 -14.16
N GLN A 210 9.88 15.18 -14.39
CA GLN A 210 10.01 16.57 -13.94
C GLN A 210 8.93 17.47 -14.57
N GLY A 211 8.67 17.33 -15.86
CA GLY A 211 7.64 18.09 -16.55
C GLY A 211 6.25 17.87 -15.96
N LEU A 212 5.90 16.64 -15.62
CA LEU A 212 4.63 16.29 -14.99
C LEU A 212 4.53 16.85 -13.56
N LEU A 213 5.59 16.74 -12.77
CA LEU A 213 5.64 17.32 -11.43
C LEU A 213 5.49 18.86 -11.48
N LEU A 214 6.19 19.52 -12.38
CA LEU A 214 6.12 20.98 -12.52
C LEU A 214 4.76 21.45 -13.08
N ALA A 215 4.05 20.63 -13.81
CA ALA A 215 2.70 20.93 -14.29
C ALA A 215 1.64 20.90 -13.17
N MET A 216 1.91 20.24 -12.06
CA MET A 216 1.01 20.24 -10.90
C MET A 216 1.06 21.58 -10.17
N PRO A 217 -0.07 22.06 -9.61
CA PRO A 217 -0.08 23.24 -8.75
C PRO A 217 0.91 23.10 -7.59
N GLU A 218 1.69 24.14 -7.32
CA GLU A 218 2.71 24.16 -6.28
C GLU A 218 2.15 23.74 -4.91
N ALA A 219 1.01 24.30 -4.52
CA ALA A 219 0.35 23.96 -3.26
C ALA A 219 0.03 22.45 -3.14
N ASN A 220 -0.28 21.78 -4.24
CA ASN A 220 -0.50 20.33 -4.21
C ASN A 220 0.82 19.57 -4.03
N ARG A 221 1.88 20.01 -4.69
CA ARG A 221 3.21 19.41 -4.52
C ARG A 221 3.72 19.56 -3.09
N GLU A 222 3.54 20.74 -2.49
CA GLU A 222 3.90 21.00 -1.10
C GLU A 222 3.15 20.09 -0.11
N GLU A 223 1.86 19.82 -0.36
CA GLU A 223 1.11 18.89 0.49
C GLU A 223 1.59 17.44 0.30
N MET A 224 1.77 17.00 -0.94
CA MET A 224 2.26 15.64 -1.23
C MET A 224 3.70 15.41 -0.77
N ALA A 225 4.54 16.45 -0.78
CA ALA A 225 5.92 16.37 -0.31
C ALA A 225 6.04 16.05 1.19
N LYS A 226 4.97 16.24 1.97
CA LYS A 226 4.96 15.87 3.39
C LYS A 226 5.01 14.37 3.60
N THR A 227 4.44 13.59 2.67
CA THR A 227 4.33 12.14 2.83
C THR A 227 4.22 11.45 1.48
N SER A 228 5.16 10.59 1.16
CA SER A 228 5.09 9.76 -0.05
C SER A 228 4.12 8.59 0.11
N MET A 229 3.99 8.07 1.33
CA MET A 229 3.05 6.98 1.62
C MET A 229 2.36 7.23 2.97
N MET A 230 1.03 7.31 2.94
CA MET A 230 0.17 7.50 4.12
C MET A 230 -0.84 6.35 4.21
N LEU A 231 -0.38 5.22 4.72
CA LEU A 231 -1.15 3.97 4.85
C LEU A 231 -1.14 3.47 6.31
N PRO A 232 -1.60 4.29 7.28
CA PRO A 232 -1.63 3.88 8.67
C PRO A 232 -2.52 2.64 8.84
N GLY A 233 -2.02 1.63 9.55
CA GLY A 233 -2.74 0.38 9.75
C GLY A 233 -2.65 -0.64 8.61
N TRP A 234 -2.04 -0.33 7.49
CA TRP A 234 -1.82 -1.25 6.37
C TRP A 234 -0.55 -2.08 6.54
N SER A 235 -0.56 -3.27 5.94
CA SER A 235 0.65 -4.06 5.75
C SER A 235 1.28 -3.70 4.39
N VAL A 236 2.54 -3.31 4.40
CA VAL A 236 3.27 -2.93 3.18
C VAL A 236 4.50 -3.82 3.02
N ASP A 237 4.56 -4.54 1.91
CA ASP A 237 5.74 -5.31 1.51
C ASP A 237 6.50 -4.52 0.45
N VAL A 238 7.80 -4.37 0.63
CA VAL A 238 8.67 -3.59 -0.26
C VAL A 238 9.82 -4.43 -0.73
N GLY A 239 10.02 -4.46 -2.04
CA GLY A 239 11.17 -5.09 -2.69
C GLY A 239 10.84 -6.33 -3.50
N ASN A 240 11.80 -6.75 -4.29
CA ASN A 240 11.69 -7.93 -5.13
C ASN A 240 12.11 -9.18 -4.36
N PHE A 241 11.25 -10.19 -4.40
CA PHE A 241 11.44 -11.45 -3.65
C PHE A 241 12.31 -12.45 -4.39
N ASP A 242 12.70 -12.14 -5.62
CA ASP A 242 13.59 -12.95 -6.43
C ASP A 242 15.06 -12.58 -6.22
N SER A 243 15.95 -13.30 -6.87
CA SER A 243 17.40 -13.06 -6.82
C SER A 243 17.87 -11.90 -7.72
N ASP A 244 16.97 -11.22 -8.40
CA ASP A 244 17.31 -10.07 -9.24
C ASP A 244 17.63 -8.86 -8.36
N THR A 245 18.89 -8.48 -8.32
CA THR A 245 19.39 -7.31 -7.60
C THR A 245 19.53 -6.09 -8.50
N THR A 246 19.20 -6.21 -9.78
CA THR A 246 19.35 -5.11 -10.76
C THR A 246 18.14 -4.18 -10.73
N THR A 247 16.99 -4.72 -10.38
CA THR A 247 15.73 -4.00 -10.27
C THR A 247 15.43 -3.71 -8.80
N LYS A 248 15.15 -2.47 -8.46
CA LYS A 248 14.93 -2.06 -7.07
C LYS A 248 13.68 -1.19 -6.96
N VAL A 249 12.94 -1.40 -5.89
CA VAL A 249 11.92 -0.45 -5.43
C VAL A 249 12.63 0.77 -4.84
N LYS A 250 12.24 1.97 -5.27
CA LYS A 250 12.80 3.23 -4.77
C LYS A 250 11.72 4.02 -4.04
N LEU A 251 11.92 4.21 -2.75
CA LEU A 251 11.03 4.99 -1.89
C LEU A 251 11.78 6.18 -1.33
N SER A 252 11.25 7.38 -1.53
CA SER A 252 11.78 8.61 -0.93
C SER A 252 10.70 9.33 -0.11
N GLY A 253 11.11 10.09 0.91
CA GLY A 253 10.23 10.91 1.73
C GLY A 253 9.71 10.23 3.00
N THR A 254 8.55 10.67 3.49
CA THR A 254 7.94 10.11 4.70
C THR A 254 7.01 8.96 4.36
N ILE A 255 7.18 7.85 5.04
CA ILE A 255 6.40 6.63 4.86
C ILE A 255 5.72 6.30 6.18
N VAL A 256 4.39 6.27 6.19
CA VAL A 256 3.56 5.93 7.33
C VAL A 256 2.79 4.65 7.02
N THR A 257 3.01 3.58 7.80
CA THR A 257 2.36 2.29 7.61
C THR A 257 2.01 1.65 8.95
N GLY A 258 1.18 0.64 8.97
CA GLY A 258 0.99 -0.16 10.17
C GLY A 258 2.10 -1.19 10.34
N LEU A 259 2.43 -1.90 9.28
CA LEU A 259 3.53 -2.85 9.22
C LEU A 259 4.26 -2.67 7.91
N ILE A 260 5.58 -2.69 7.95
CA ILE A 260 6.40 -2.73 6.75
C ILE A 260 7.32 -3.94 6.79
N ASP A 261 7.34 -4.68 5.69
CA ASP A 261 8.26 -5.80 5.47
C ASP A 261 9.13 -5.49 4.25
N VAL A 262 10.41 -5.29 4.48
CA VAL A 262 11.37 -4.99 3.42
C VAL A 262 12.10 -6.27 3.04
N ARG A 263 11.85 -6.75 1.83
CA ARG A 263 12.42 -7.99 1.32
C ARG A 263 13.09 -7.76 -0.03
N GLY A 264 14.25 -8.37 -0.18
CA GLY A 264 14.98 -8.29 -1.45
C GLY A 264 15.56 -6.92 -1.72
N SER A 265 15.41 -6.44 -2.95
CA SER A 265 16.07 -5.23 -3.43
C SER A 265 15.17 -4.00 -3.29
N ALA A 266 15.52 -3.12 -2.36
CA ALA A 266 14.87 -1.83 -2.15
C ALA A 266 15.88 -0.75 -1.74
N ASP A 267 15.68 0.46 -2.23
CA ASP A 267 16.36 1.67 -1.78
C ASP A 267 15.33 2.57 -1.10
N ILE A 268 15.51 2.84 0.18
CA ILE A 268 14.58 3.64 0.98
C ILE A 268 15.32 4.84 1.55
N HIS A 269 14.95 6.03 1.11
CA HIS A 269 15.53 7.29 1.54
C HIS A 269 14.47 8.15 2.22
N GLY A 270 14.51 8.26 3.54
CA GLY A 270 13.53 9.10 4.26
C GLY A 270 13.23 8.66 5.67
N THR A 271 12.02 8.98 6.12
CA THR A 271 11.54 8.67 7.47
C THR A 271 10.47 7.59 7.41
N LEU A 272 10.65 6.54 8.19
CA LEU A 272 9.70 5.45 8.33
C LEU A 272 8.98 5.56 9.69
N LEU A 273 7.66 5.61 9.67
CA LEU A 273 6.79 5.61 10.84
C LEU A 273 5.84 4.41 10.79
N THR A 274 5.84 3.60 11.83
CA THR A 274 4.89 2.50 12.00
C THR A 274 3.86 2.85 13.08
N THR A 275 2.59 2.55 12.83
CA THR A 275 1.46 2.96 13.70
C THR A 275 0.76 1.76 14.32
#